data_2e7784afd9de2ed8f74adc89fd76df18
#
_entry.id   2e7784afd9de2ed8f74adc89fd76df18
#
_cell.length_a   1.000
_cell.length_b   1.000
_cell.length_c   1.000
_cell.angle_alpha   90.00
_cell.angle_beta   90.00
_cell.angle_gamma   90.00
#
_symmetry.space_group_name_H-M   'P 1'
#
loop_
_entity.id
_entity.type
_entity.pdbx_description
1 polymer ?
#
loop_
_entity_poly.entity_id
_entity_poly.type
_entity_poly.pdbx_seq_one_letter_code
_entity_poly.pdbx_strand_id
1 'polypeptide(L)'
;EICACLVGSEMCIRDSYKEMLNLPDDETQADMYLAAVEALRSRGFRQYEISNFARKGLYSRHNMKYWTGGEYLGFGPSASSDFAGKRFTLKRDLQEYIAGIRDGGDIMEDLQEIPMRERAGEYLMLRLRTSQGISAAEYEKLFLLPFAPLEDVLEKRRRYYQATQNDSGRWVLTPQGYLVSNDIITDLLIAQDSSHPLKRI
;
A
#
# COMPACT_ATOMS: atom_id res chain seq x y z
N GLU A 1 -3.59 -16.38 -10.17
CA GLU A 1 -2.89 -15.43 -9.31
C GLU A 1 -1.59 -16.05 -8.80
N ILE A 2 -0.51 -15.29 -8.82
CA ILE A 2 0.78 -15.68 -8.23
C ILE A 2 1.05 -14.66 -7.14
N CYS A 3 1.13 -15.12 -5.90
CA CYS A 3 1.49 -14.32 -4.75
C CYS A 3 2.99 -14.50 -4.49
N ALA A 4 3.77 -13.44 -4.63
CA ALA A 4 5.16 -13.39 -4.22
C ALA A 4 5.27 -12.85 -2.79
N CYS A 5 4.22 -13.08 -2.00
CA CYS A 5 4.03 -12.45 -0.72
C CYS A 5 4.97 -13.00 0.33
N LEU A 6 5.83 -12.14 0.83
CA LEU A 6 6.55 -12.32 2.08
C LEU A 6 5.88 -11.44 3.11
N VAL A 7 4.97 -11.99 3.89
CA VAL A 7 4.23 -11.26 4.90
C VAL A 7 5.05 -11.20 6.20
N GLY A 8 4.80 -10.18 7.02
CA GLY A 8 5.56 -9.75 8.20
C GLY A 8 6.06 -10.82 9.18
N SER A 9 5.43 -11.99 9.27
CA SER A 9 5.93 -13.13 10.05
C SER A 9 7.24 -13.71 9.48
N GLU A 10 7.42 -13.67 8.16
CA GLU A 10 8.65 -14.14 7.51
C GLU A 10 9.81 -13.16 7.66
N MET A 11 9.53 -11.86 7.83
CA MET A 11 10.57 -10.88 8.17
C MET A 11 11.23 -11.20 9.52
N CYS A 12 10.43 -11.57 10.53
CA CYS A 12 10.97 -11.97 11.84
C CYS A 12 11.79 -13.26 11.76
N ILE A 13 11.34 -14.25 10.99
CA ILE A 13 12.06 -15.49 10.75
C ILE A 13 13.34 -15.22 9.96
N ARG A 14 13.26 -14.43 8.90
CA ARG A 14 14.42 -14.04 8.09
C ARG A 14 15.49 -13.33 8.91
N ASP A 15 15.11 -12.40 9.76
CA ASP A 15 16.07 -11.65 10.60
C ASP A 15 16.70 -12.53 11.67
N SER A 16 15.99 -13.52 12.20
CA SER A 16 16.51 -14.51 13.13
C SER A 16 17.51 -15.49 12.50
N TYR A 17 17.41 -15.74 11.19
CA TYR A 17 18.27 -16.67 10.46
C TYR A 17 19.23 -15.98 9.47
N LYS A 18 19.27 -14.65 9.43
CA LYS A 18 20.04 -13.87 8.45
C LYS A 18 21.53 -14.24 8.44
N GLU A 19 22.09 -14.57 9.58
CA GLU A 19 23.49 -15.02 9.70
C GLU A 19 23.70 -16.49 9.26
N MET A 20 22.64 -17.29 9.18
CA MET A 20 22.69 -18.71 8.79
C MET A 20 22.35 -18.94 7.32
N LEU A 21 21.74 -17.95 6.65
CA LEU A 21 21.36 -18.04 5.26
C LEU A 21 22.35 -17.24 4.41
N ASN A 22 23.01 -17.91 3.47
CA ASN A 22 23.84 -17.24 2.48
C ASN A 22 22.94 -16.57 1.42
N LEU A 23 22.33 -15.43 1.81
CA LEU A 23 21.45 -14.67 0.93
C LEU A 23 22.29 -13.93 -0.10
N PRO A 24 21.78 -13.81 -1.36
CA PRO A 24 22.37 -12.91 -2.35
C PRO A 24 22.44 -11.47 -1.82
N ASP A 25 23.39 -10.69 -2.33
CA ASP A 25 23.44 -9.28 -2.04
C ASP A 25 22.23 -8.52 -2.62
N ASP A 26 22.05 -7.26 -2.21
CA ASP A 26 20.89 -6.46 -2.58
C ASP A 26 20.78 -6.22 -4.09
N GLU A 27 21.92 -6.10 -4.79
CA GLU A 27 21.97 -5.93 -6.24
C GLU A 27 21.49 -7.20 -6.94
N THR A 28 22.00 -8.36 -6.54
CA THR A 28 21.56 -9.66 -7.04
C THR A 28 20.07 -9.90 -6.77
N GLN A 29 19.57 -9.54 -5.58
CA GLN A 29 18.14 -9.66 -5.26
C GLN A 29 17.28 -8.75 -6.17
N ALA A 30 17.74 -7.52 -6.45
CA ALA A 30 17.06 -6.62 -7.37
C ALA A 30 17.02 -7.18 -8.79
N ASP A 31 18.14 -7.73 -9.29
CA ASP A 31 18.21 -8.37 -10.60
C ASP A 31 17.29 -9.61 -10.69
N MET A 32 17.25 -10.43 -9.66
CA MET A 32 16.34 -11.58 -9.58
C MET A 32 14.87 -11.14 -9.63
N TYR A 33 14.52 -10.05 -8.94
CA TYR A 33 13.17 -9.50 -8.99
C TYR A 33 12.82 -9.01 -10.39
N LEU A 34 13.68 -8.23 -11.02
CA LEU A 34 13.44 -7.72 -12.38
C LEU A 34 13.34 -8.85 -13.41
N ALA A 35 14.18 -9.86 -13.30
CA ALA A 35 14.11 -11.06 -14.14
C ALA A 35 12.80 -11.83 -13.94
N ALA A 36 12.32 -11.94 -12.69
CA ALA A 36 11.03 -12.59 -12.40
C ALA A 36 9.85 -11.79 -12.97
N VAL A 37 9.86 -10.47 -12.88
CA VAL A 37 8.85 -9.59 -13.49
C VAL A 37 8.78 -9.81 -15.00
N GLU A 38 9.92 -9.83 -15.69
CA GLU A 38 9.97 -10.03 -17.15
C GLU A 38 9.55 -11.46 -17.55
N ALA A 39 9.99 -12.46 -16.81
CA ALA A 39 9.60 -13.86 -17.04
C ALA A 39 8.09 -14.08 -16.87
N LEU A 40 7.46 -13.42 -15.92
CA LEU A 40 6.01 -13.46 -15.72
C LEU A 40 5.27 -12.70 -16.82
N ARG A 41 5.78 -11.50 -17.16
CA ARG A 41 5.23 -10.66 -18.22
C ARG A 41 5.22 -11.37 -19.57
N SER A 42 6.30 -12.05 -19.93
CA SER A 42 6.40 -12.84 -21.18
C SER A 42 5.39 -14.01 -21.26
N ARG A 43 4.87 -14.45 -20.10
CA ARG A 43 3.83 -15.47 -19.98
C ARG A 43 2.42 -14.91 -19.83
N GLY A 44 2.24 -13.59 -20.01
CA GLY A 44 0.94 -12.91 -19.95
C GLY A 44 0.46 -12.56 -18.56
N PHE A 45 1.30 -12.70 -17.54
CA PHE A 45 1.03 -12.17 -16.21
C PHE A 45 1.49 -10.71 -16.12
N ARG A 46 0.73 -9.89 -15.40
CA ARG A 46 1.07 -8.50 -15.11
C ARG A 46 1.10 -8.29 -13.62
N GLN A 47 2.08 -7.57 -13.16
CA GLN A 47 2.14 -7.09 -11.80
C GLN A 47 0.99 -6.09 -11.60
N TYR A 48 0.07 -6.37 -10.70
CA TYR A 48 -1.06 -5.48 -10.43
C TYR A 48 -0.93 -4.76 -9.10
N GLU A 49 -0.07 -5.26 -8.20
CA GLU A 49 0.40 -4.57 -7.01
C GLU A 49 1.82 -5.06 -6.67
N ILE A 50 2.43 -4.50 -5.63
CA ILE A 50 3.87 -4.64 -5.35
C ILE A 50 4.38 -6.08 -5.29
N SER A 51 3.56 -7.04 -4.82
CA SER A 51 3.96 -8.43 -4.60
C SER A 51 3.23 -9.44 -5.47
N ASN A 52 2.16 -9.05 -6.15
CA ASN A 52 1.27 -9.98 -6.83
C ASN A 52 1.15 -9.76 -8.33
N PHE A 53 1.07 -10.87 -9.05
CA PHE A 53 0.93 -10.92 -10.50
C PHE A 53 -0.35 -11.68 -10.86
N ALA A 54 -1.02 -11.25 -11.91
CA ALA A 54 -2.21 -11.93 -12.43
C ALA A 54 -2.35 -11.72 -13.93
N ARG A 55 -3.13 -12.56 -14.59
CA ARG A 55 -3.60 -12.28 -15.95
C ARG A 55 -4.58 -11.12 -15.92
N LYS A 56 -4.67 -10.37 -17.03
CA LYS A 56 -5.53 -9.20 -17.14
C LYS A 56 -6.97 -9.49 -16.66
N GLY A 57 -7.44 -8.70 -15.71
CA GLY A 57 -8.80 -8.81 -15.14
C GLY A 57 -8.97 -9.84 -14.02
N LEU A 58 -7.94 -10.65 -13.71
CA LEU A 58 -7.99 -11.68 -12.67
C LEU A 58 -7.28 -11.25 -11.39
N TYR A 59 -7.37 -9.97 -11.04
CA TYR A 59 -6.79 -9.42 -9.82
C TYR A 59 -7.57 -9.87 -8.59
N SER A 60 -6.86 -10.12 -7.48
CA SER A 60 -7.52 -10.39 -6.21
C SER A 60 -8.36 -9.18 -5.76
N ARG A 61 -9.67 -9.32 -5.80
CA ARG A 61 -10.59 -8.25 -5.36
C ARG A 61 -10.42 -7.97 -3.87
N HIS A 62 -10.10 -8.99 -3.07
CA HIS A 62 -9.84 -8.83 -1.65
C HIS A 62 -8.61 -7.96 -1.40
N ASN A 63 -7.46 -8.29 -2.01
CA ASN A 63 -6.24 -7.49 -1.86
C ASN A 63 -6.43 -6.07 -2.40
N MET A 64 -7.02 -5.94 -3.59
CA MET A 64 -7.27 -4.63 -4.19
C MET A 64 -8.17 -3.75 -3.34
N LYS A 65 -9.08 -4.32 -2.56
CA LYS A 65 -9.93 -3.56 -1.65
C LYS A 65 -9.09 -2.79 -0.61
N TYR A 66 -8.09 -3.42 -0.02
CA TYR A 66 -7.16 -2.75 0.91
C TYR A 66 -6.29 -1.72 0.19
N TRP A 67 -5.69 -2.09 -0.93
CA TRP A 67 -4.84 -1.20 -1.72
C TRP A 67 -5.58 0.05 -2.23
N THR A 68 -6.88 -0.02 -2.41
CA THR A 68 -7.69 1.10 -2.87
C THR A 68 -8.36 1.89 -1.75
N GLY A 69 -8.07 1.58 -0.49
CA GLY A 69 -8.67 2.25 0.67
C GLY A 69 -10.15 1.94 0.86
N GLY A 70 -10.60 0.75 0.41
CA GLY A 70 -11.98 0.31 0.59
C GLY A 70 -12.28 -0.08 2.03
N GLU A 71 -13.47 0.24 2.50
CA GLU A 71 -13.92 -0.11 3.84
C GLU A 71 -13.96 -1.62 4.08
N TYR A 72 -13.60 -2.05 5.27
CA TYR A 72 -13.63 -3.45 5.67
C TYR A 72 -13.95 -3.61 7.15
N LEU A 73 -14.54 -4.77 7.47
CA LEU A 73 -14.78 -5.23 8.84
C LEU A 73 -13.97 -6.51 9.05
N GLY A 74 -13.18 -6.51 10.13
CA GLY A 74 -12.49 -7.68 10.61
C GLY A 74 -13.31 -8.41 11.65
N PHE A 75 -13.20 -9.73 11.73
CA PHE A 75 -13.90 -10.58 12.68
C PHE A 75 -12.91 -11.42 13.48
N GLY A 76 -13.16 -11.55 14.76
CA GLY A 76 -12.33 -12.31 15.69
C GLY A 76 -11.41 -11.43 16.55
N PRO A 77 -10.74 -12.02 17.56
CA PRO A 77 -9.83 -11.29 18.44
C PRO A 77 -8.71 -10.62 17.65
N SER A 78 -8.31 -9.44 18.05
CA SER A 78 -7.28 -8.61 17.38
C SER A 78 -7.61 -8.17 15.94
N ALA A 79 -8.81 -8.47 15.42
CA ALA A 79 -9.16 -8.09 14.06
C ALA A 79 -9.29 -6.56 13.93
N SER A 80 -8.70 -5.99 12.90
CA SER A 80 -8.80 -4.56 12.58
C SER A 80 -9.92 -4.30 11.58
N SER A 81 -10.53 -3.14 11.71
CA SER A 81 -11.60 -2.64 10.82
C SER A 81 -11.32 -1.20 10.42
N ASP A 82 -11.71 -0.84 9.19
CA ASP A 82 -11.79 0.53 8.72
C ASP A 82 -13.14 0.70 8.05
N PHE A 83 -14.09 1.30 8.78
CA PHE A 83 -15.49 1.34 8.38
C PHE A 83 -16.17 2.62 8.86
N ALA A 84 -17.02 3.20 8.03
CA ALA A 84 -17.78 4.42 8.32
C ALA A 84 -16.89 5.59 8.80
N GLY A 85 -15.71 5.75 8.21
CA GLY A 85 -14.74 6.80 8.54
C GLY A 85 -13.92 6.53 9.81
N LYS A 86 -14.16 5.43 10.50
CA LYS A 86 -13.50 5.07 11.76
C LYS A 86 -12.62 3.83 11.58
N ARG A 87 -11.50 3.83 12.30
CA ARG A 87 -10.62 2.67 12.42
C ARG A 87 -10.67 2.17 13.86
N PHE A 88 -10.78 0.87 14.03
CA PHE A 88 -10.78 0.23 15.32
C PHE A 88 -10.24 -1.21 15.24
N THR A 89 -9.82 -1.74 16.38
CA THR A 89 -9.48 -3.14 16.56
C THR A 89 -10.47 -3.80 17.49
N LEU A 90 -10.64 -5.09 17.34
CA LEU A 90 -11.40 -5.89 18.31
C LEU A 90 -10.46 -6.34 19.44
N LYS A 91 -11.02 -6.56 20.63
CA LYS A 91 -10.26 -6.98 21.82
C LYS A 91 -9.29 -8.09 21.50
N ARG A 92 -8.03 -7.92 21.96
CA ARG A 92 -6.94 -8.88 21.70
C ARG A 92 -7.04 -10.09 22.60
N ASP A 93 -7.45 -9.88 23.85
CA ASP A 93 -7.64 -10.99 24.79
C ASP A 93 -8.84 -11.84 24.38
N LEU A 94 -8.60 -13.14 24.19
CA LEU A 94 -9.61 -14.08 23.73
C LEU A 94 -10.79 -14.20 24.71
N GLN A 95 -10.52 -14.17 26.01
CA GLN A 95 -11.56 -14.33 27.03
C GLN A 95 -12.45 -13.09 27.12
N GLU A 96 -11.84 -11.91 27.05
CA GLU A 96 -12.58 -10.64 27.01
C GLU A 96 -13.42 -10.53 25.73
N TYR A 97 -12.86 -10.94 24.59
CA TYR A 97 -13.60 -10.97 23.33
C TYR A 97 -14.82 -11.90 23.40
N ILE A 98 -14.62 -13.14 23.89
CA ILE A 98 -15.72 -14.11 24.04
C ILE A 98 -16.79 -13.60 25.03
N ALA A 99 -16.36 -13.05 26.17
CA ALA A 99 -17.27 -12.47 27.15
C ALA A 99 -18.08 -11.31 26.56
N GLY A 100 -17.43 -10.39 25.84
CA GLY A 100 -18.08 -9.26 25.18
C GLY A 100 -19.13 -9.70 24.14
N ILE A 101 -18.81 -10.70 23.32
CA ILE A 101 -19.77 -11.26 22.34
C ILE A 101 -20.95 -11.92 23.06
N ARG A 102 -20.70 -12.73 24.12
CA ARG A 102 -21.73 -13.46 24.83
C ARG A 102 -22.68 -12.54 25.60
N ASP A 103 -22.11 -11.53 26.26
CA ASP A 103 -22.84 -10.70 27.22
C ASP A 103 -23.33 -9.37 26.58
N GLY A 104 -23.08 -9.17 25.28
CA GLY A 104 -23.46 -7.96 24.53
C GLY A 104 -22.65 -6.71 24.93
N GLY A 105 -21.45 -6.91 25.47
CA GLY A 105 -20.55 -5.84 25.90
C GLY A 105 -19.75 -5.22 24.75
N ASP A 106 -18.99 -4.18 25.10
CA ASP A 106 -18.07 -3.54 24.13
C ASP A 106 -16.88 -4.45 23.86
N ILE A 107 -16.68 -4.74 22.58
CA ILE A 107 -15.55 -5.54 22.07
C ILE A 107 -14.59 -4.73 21.22
N MET A 108 -14.77 -3.41 21.08
CA MET A 108 -13.90 -2.54 20.30
C MET A 108 -12.79 -1.95 21.17
N GLU A 109 -11.63 -1.83 20.58
CA GLU A 109 -10.45 -1.14 21.12
C GLU A 109 -9.90 -0.17 20.06
N ASP A 110 -9.10 0.79 20.50
CA ASP A 110 -8.36 1.71 19.63
C ASP A 110 -9.26 2.43 18.61
N LEU A 111 -10.51 2.75 18.98
CA LEU A 111 -11.44 3.46 18.12
C LEU A 111 -10.94 4.89 17.85
N GLN A 112 -10.69 5.21 16.58
CA GLN A 112 -10.20 6.52 16.16
C GLN A 112 -10.81 6.98 14.84
N GLU A 113 -10.97 8.27 14.69
CA GLU A 113 -11.24 8.91 13.40
C GLU A 113 -9.90 9.31 12.78
N ILE A 114 -9.65 8.85 11.56
CA ILE A 114 -8.39 9.16 10.88
C ILE A 114 -8.51 10.54 10.22
N PRO A 115 -7.65 11.51 10.57
CA PRO A 115 -7.66 12.83 9.97
C PRO A 115 -7.50 12.77 8.45
N MET A 116 -8.14 13.70 7.73
CA MET A 116 -8.11 13.72 6.25
C MET A 116 -6.69 13.76 5.68
N ARG A 117 -5.77 14.46 6.36
CA ARG A 117 -4.37 14.54 5.94
C ARG A 117 -3.64 13.20 6.07
N GLU A 118 -3.92 12.43 7.11
CA GLU A 118 -3.41 11.08 7.26
C GLU A 118 -4.00 10.14 6.22
N ARG A 119 -5.31 10.26 5.93
CA ARG A 119 -5.96 9.53 4.81
C ARG A 119 -5.32 9.85 3.47
N ALA A 120 -4.90 11.09 3.24
CA ALA A 120 -4.18 11.48 2.03
C ALA A 120 -2.80 10.79 1.95
N GLY A 121 -2.08 10.69 3.06
CA GLY A 121 -0.82 9.93 3.14
C GLY A 121 -1.04 8.44 2.90
N GLU A 122 -2.08 7.84 3.48
CA GLU A 122 -2.45 6.45 3.24
C GLU A 122 -2.79 6.19 1.76
N TYR A 123 -3.53 7.10 1.12
CA TYR A 123 -3.80 7.02 -0.31
C TYR A 123 -2.51 6.95 -1.13
N LEU A 124 -1.52 7.79 -0.85
CA LEU A 124 -0.23 7.76 -1.53
C LEU A 124 0.48 6.41 -1.29
N MET A 125 0.55 5.99 -0.02
CA MET A 125 1.19 4.75 0.39
C MET A 125 0.61 3.50 -0.29
N LEU A 126 -0.71 3.41 -0.34
CA LEU A 126 -1.41 2.23 -0.82
C LEU A 126 -1.48 2.21 -2.34
N ARG A 127 -1.94 3.32 -2.95
CA ARG A 127 -2.19 3.38 -4.38
C ARG A 127 -0.92 3.30 -5.24
N LEU A 128 0.20 3.89 -4.80
CA LEU A 128 1.45 3.77 -5.53
C LEU A 128 2.03 2.36 -5.55
N ARG A 129 1.63 1.52 -4.62
CA ARG A 129 1.99 0.10 -4.64
C ARG A 129 1.12 -0.74 -5.58
N THR A 130 0.26 -0.11 -6.38
CA THR A 130 -0.59 -0.77 -7.36
C THR A 130 -0.36 -0.24 -8.77
N SER A 131 -0.69 -1.06 -9.77
CA SER A 131 -0.70 -0.65 -11.18
C SER A 131 -1.79 0.37 -11.51
N GLN A 132 -2.74 0.62 -10.61
CA GLN A 132 -3.74 1.68 -10.76
C GLN A 132 -3.15 3.06 -10.47
N GLY A 133 -2.20 3.15 -9.54
CA GLY A 133 -1.50 4.36 -9.21
C GLY A 133 -2.37 5.50 -8.66
N ILE A 134 -1.83 6.71 -8.66
CA ILE A 134 -2.45 7.91 -8.11
C ILE A 134 -2.81 8.91 -9.22
N SER A 135 -3.86 9.69 -8.98
CA SER A 135 -4.33 10.75 -9.88
C SER A 135 -4.34 12.09 -9.18
N ALA A 136 -3.77 13.13 -9.81
CA ALA A 136 -3.80 14.49 -9.28
C ALA A 136 -5.22 14.97 -9.01
N ALA A 137 -6.11 14.83 -10.00
CA ALA A 137 -7.50 15.26 -9.89
C ALA A 137 -8.26 14.51 -8.78
N GLU A 138 -8.02 13.19 -8.64
CA GLU A 138 -8.63 12.40 -7.56
C GLU A 138 -8.11 12.82 -6.19
N TYR A 139 -6.79 13.01 -6.05
CA TYR A 139 -6.17 13.43 -4.81
C TYR A 139 -6.67 14.80 -4.32
N GLU A 140 -6.65 15.80 -5.21
CA GLU A 140 -7.10 17.15 -4.87
C GLU A 140 -8.60 17.20 -4.54
N LYS A 141 -9.41 16.42 -5.25
CA LYS A 141 -10.84 16.31 -4.99
C LYS A 141 -11.16 15.66 -3.64
N LEU A 142 -10.44 14.58 -3.29
CA LEU A 142 -10.70 13.82 -2.07
C LEU A 142 -10.17 14.53 -0.81
N PHE A 143 -8.98 15.10 -0.90
CA PHE A 143 -8.26 15.55 0.28
C PHE A 143 -8.13 17.06 0.40
N LEU A 144 -8.50 17.81 -0.62
CA LEU A 144 -8.36 19.29 -0.68
C LEU A 144 -6.91 19.73 -0.43
N LEU A 145 -5.96 18.94 -0.88
CA LEU A 145 -4.52 19.21 -0.83
C LEU A 145 -3.98 19.37 -2.25
N PRO A 146 -3.03 20.31 -2.51
CA PRO A 146 -2.46 20.50 -3.83
C PRO A 146 -1.60 19.29 -4.22
N PHE A 147 -1.71 18.84 -5.46
CA PHE A 147 -0.91 17.75 -5.98
C PHE A 147 0.46 18.19 -6.54
N ALA A 148 0.62 19.46 -6.89
CA ALA A 148 1.83 19.99 -7.51
C ALA A 148 3.15 19.63 -6.76
N PRO A 149 3.27 19.74 -5.41
CA PRO A 149 4.48 19.31 -4.71
C PRO A 149 4.79 17.82 -4.86
N LEU A 150 3.76 16.98 -5.01
CA LEU A 150 3.90 15.54 -5.23
C LEU A 150 4.33 15.25 -6.66
N GLU A 151 3.82 16.00 -7.62
CA GLU A 151 4.18 15.91 -9.03
C GLU A 151 5.66 16.21 -9.25
N ASP A 152 6.21 17.23 -8.57
CA ASP A 152 7.63 17.56 -8.60
C ASP A 152 8.52 16.37 -8.16
N VAL A 153 8.09 15.64 -7.13
CA VAL A 153 8.77 14.42 -6.67
C VAL A 153 8.69 13.33 -7.74
N LEU A 154 7.48 13.07 -8.27
CA LEU A 154 7.25 12.04 -9.27
C LEU A 154 7.99 12.31 -10.58
N GLU A 155 8.06 13.57 -11.04
CA GLU A 155 8.85 13.95 -12.22
C GLU A 155 10.36 13.75 -11.99
N LYS A 156 10.88 13.99 -10.80
CA LYS A 156 12.27 13.62 -10.47
C LYS A 156 12.47 12.11 -10.60
N ARG A 157 11.57 11.31 -10.02
CA ARG A 157 11.63 9.84 -10.06
C ARG A 157 11.46 9.29 -11.48
N ARG A 158 10.68 9.97 -12.34
CA ARG A 158 10.53 9.65 -13.76
C ARG A 158 11.84 9.72 -14.53
N ARG A 159 12.72 10.70 -14.22
CA ARG A 159 14.05 10.82 -14.84
C ARG A 159 14.95 9.62 -14.55
N TYR A 160 14.70 8.90 -13.48
CA TYR A 160 15.38 7.66 -13.11
C TYR A 160 14.63 6.41 -13.52
N TYR A 161 13.60 6.52 -14.36
CA TYR A 161 12.74 5.41 -14.79
C TYR A 161 12.03 4.68 -13.64
N GLN A 162 11.85 5.33 -12.49
CA GLN A 162 11.20 4.75 -11.30
C GLN A 162 9.70 5.02 -11.26
N ALA A 163 9.23 6.09 -11.90
CA ALA A 163 7.81 6.44 -12.02
C ALA A 163 7.45 6.78 -13.46
N THR A 164 6.20 6.60 -13.84
CA THR A 164 5.65 6.97 -15.15
C THR A 164 4.16 7.26 -15.04
N GLN A 165 3.57 7.79 -16.09
CA GLN A 165 2.12 7.89 -16.21
C GLN A 165 1.60 6.76 -17.10
N ASN A 166 0.49 6.12 -16.68
CA ASN A 166 -0.20 5.13 -17.48
C ASN A 166 -1.12 5.81 -18.54
N ASP A 167 -1.78 5.01 -19.37
CA ASP A 167 -2.67 5.48 -20.45
C ASP A 167 -3.83 6.38 -19.97
N SER A 168 -4.15 6.34 -18.68
CA SER A 168 -5.18 7.17 -18.03
C SER A 168 -4.58 8.42 -17.36
N GLY A 169 -3.30 8.72 -17.56
CA GLY A 169 -2.62 9.87 -16.96
C GLY A 169 -2.36 9.73 -15.45
N ARG A 170 -2.49 8.52 -14.90
CA ARG A 170 -2.22 8.27 -13.48
C ARG A 170 -0.75 7.92 -13.27
N TRP A 171 -0.16 8.45 -12.23
CA TRP A 171 1.19 8.11 -11.82
C TRP A 171 1.27 6.71 -11.24
N VAL A 172 2.17 5.91 -11.77
CA VAL A 172 2.44 4.53 -11.35
C VAL A 172 3.95 4.31 -11.20
N LEU A 173 4.33 3.39 -10.34
CA LEU A 173 5.72 2.96 -10.27
C LEU A 173 6.02 1.94 -11.36
N THR A 174 7.24 2.01 -11.89
CA THR A 174 7.81 0.96 -12.75
C THR A 174 8.32 -0.20 -11.90
N PRO A 175 8.74 -1.33 -12.48
CA PRO A 175 9.43 -2.37 -11.72
C PRO A 175 10.65 -1.87 -10.95
N GLN A 176 11.44 -0.96 -11.53
CA GLN A 176 12.56 -0.30 -10.84
C GLN A 176 12.07 0.59 -9.69
N GLY A 177 10.94 1.28 -9.88
CA GLY A 177 10.31 2.09 -8.84
C GLY A 177 9.80 1.26 -7.67
N TYR A 178 9.31 0.04 -7.91
CA TYR A 178 8.89 -0.84 -6.81
C TYR A 178 10.04 -1.25 -5.89
N LEU A 179 11.25 -1.42 -6.41
CA LEU A 179 12.44 -1.73 -5.60
C LEU A 179 12.77 -0.64 -4.58
N VAL A 180 12.47 0.62 -4.90
CA VAL A 180 12.70 1.80 -4.05
C VAL A 180 11.41 2.50 -3.63
N SER A 181 10.30 1.76 -3.61
CA SER A 181 8.97 2.32 -3.36
C SER A 181 8.85 3.02 -2.02
N ASN A 182 9.52 2.52 -0.98
CA ASN A 182 9.51 3.14 0.33
C ASN A 182 10.15 4.53 0.33
N ASP A 183 11.28 4.71 -0.38
CA ASP A 183 11.95 6.00 -0.51
C ASP A 183 11.08 7.00 -1.27
N ILE A 184 10.45 6.54 -2.38
CA ILE A 184 9.55 7.38 -3.16
C ILE A 184 8.35 7.83 -2.33
N ILE A 185 7.74 6.91 -1.59
CA ILE A 185 6.60 7.21 -0.72
C ILE A 185 7.01 8.16 0.39
N THR A 186 8.18 7.98 0.99
CA THR A 186 8.71 8.89 2.02
C THR A 186 8.89 10.30 1.48
N ASP A 187 9.48 10.47 0.30
CA ASP A 187 9.63 11.77 -0.34
C ASP A 187 8.27 12.45 -0.59
N LEU A 188 7.27 11.66 -1.02
CA LEU A 188 5.92 12.17 -1.25
C LEU A 188 5.23 12.60 0.05
N LEU A 189 5.38 11.85 1.13
CA LEU A 189 4.83 12.21 2.45
C LEU A 189 5.47 13.49 2.98
N ILE A 190 6.78 13.67 2.82
CA ILE A 190 7.49 14.90 3.18
C ILE A 190 6.98 16.08 2.35
N ALA A 191 6.79 15.90 1.04
CA ALA A 191 6.24 16.93 0.16
C ALA A 191 4.79 17.28 0.52
N GLN A 192 3.97 16.28 0.87
CA GLN A 192 2.61 16.47 1.38
C GLN A 192 2.61 17.29 2.68
N ASP A 193 3.50 16.98 3.61
CA ASP A 193 3.57 17.68 4.89
C ASP A 193 3.95 19.16 4.76
N SER A 194 4.70 19.49 3.72
CA SER A 194 5.07 20.86 3.39
C SER A 194 3.96 21.62 2.66
N SER A 195 2.89 20.96 2.24
CA SER A 195 1.80 21.58 1.48
C SER A 195 0.73 22.20 2.39
N HIS A 196 0.04 23.22 1.88
CA HIS A 196 -1.10 23.85 2.56
C HIS A 196 -2.43 23.44 1.93
N PRO A 197 -3.51 23.32 2.73
CA PRO A 197 -4.82 22.98 2.19
C PRO A 197 -5.30 23.97 1.12
N LEU A 198 -5.95 23.45 0.08
CA LEU A 198 -6.63 24.25 -0.93
C LEU A 198 -7.84 24.96 -0.30
N LYS A 199 -8.07 26.21 -0.66
CA LYS A 199 -9.30 26.92 -0.25
C LYS A 199 -10.49 26.29 -0.94
N ARG A 200 -11.54 25.99 -0.19
CA ARG A 200 -12.85 25.67 -0.78
C ARG A 200 -13.37 26.89 -1.54
N ILE A 201 -13.64 26.73 -2.82
CA ILE A 201 -14.34 27.73 -3.64
C ILE A 201 -15.83 27.54 -3.42
#